data_c2d8ac13e87c55f259a11120a2afebe7
#
_entry.id   c2d8ac13e87c55f259a11120a2afebe7
#
_cell.length_a   1.000
_cell.length_b   1.000
_cell.length_c   1.000
_cell.angle_alpha   90.00
_cell.angle_beta   90.00
_cell.angle_gamma   90.00
#
_symmetry.space_group_name_H-M   'P 1'
#
loop_
_entity.id
_entity.type
_entity.pdbx_description
1 polymer ?
#
loop_
_entity_poly.entity_id
_entity_poly.type
_entity_poly.pdbx_seq_one_letter_code
_entity_poly.pdbx_strand_id
1 'polypeptide(L)'
;ILYRLVGSEMCIRDRDYLDGNILDRIVTPERVIIFRVPWLDDNGSVHVNLGYRIQFNSAIGPYKGGLRFHPTVNLSVLKFLAFEQIFKNSLTGLNLGGGKGGSDFDPKGKSDNEIMKFCQSFMTELSRHIGHNTDVPAGDIGVGGREIGFMFGQYKRIRNEFTGVLTGKKTDWGGSLIRPEATGYGTVYFVEEMLKTRNESIAGKVATISGSGNVAQFACEKLIHLGAKPVTLSDSSGYIYDPEGITSEKLEFVKKLKENSSARISEYAKKYNVDFIEGKTPW
;
A
#
# COMPACT_ATOMS: atom_id res chain seq x y z
N ILE A 1 0.39 -13.27 -16.39
CA ILE A 1 1.23 -13.68 -15.24
C ILE A 1 2.29 -14.66 -15.72
N LEU A 2 1.93 -15.72 -16.46
CA LEU A 2 2.90 -16.72 -16.98
C LEU A 2 4.03 -16.11 -17.82
N TYR A 3 3.72 -15.17 -18.73
CA TYR A 3 4.72 -14.54 -19.59
C TYR A 3 5.81 -13.74 -18.85
N ARG A 4 5.51 -13.20 -17.68
CA ARG A 4 6.51 -12.52 -16.85
C ARG A 4 7.32 -13.48 -15.98
N LEU A 5 6.77 -14.66 -15.68
CA LEU A 5 7.45 -15.70 -14.91
C LEU A 5 8.48 -16.47 -15.75
N VAL A 6 8.31 -16.58 -17.07
CA VAL A 6 9.29 -17.24 -17.96
C VAL A 6 10.69 -16.63 -17.83
N GLY A 7 10.79 -15.30 -17.63
CA GLY A 7 12.08 -14.67 -17.33
C GLY A 7 12.64 -15.03 -15.93
N SER A 8 11.76 -15.29 -14.98
CA SER A 8 12.13 -15.71 -13.61
C SER A 8 12.56 -17.18 -13.56
N GLU A 9 11.95 -18.04 -14.37
CA GLU A 9 12.34 -19.47 -14.51
C GLU A 9 13.77 -19.62 -15.04
N MET A 10 14.21 -18.75 -15.93
CA MET A 10 15.59 -18.73 -16.41
C MET A 10 16.60 -18.26 -15.34
N CYS A 11 16.16 -17.45 -14.38
CA CYS A 11 16.99 -16.90 -13.32
C CYS A 11 16.98 -17.75 -12.04
N ILE A 12 15.86 -18.41 -11.74
CA ILE A 12 15.74 -19.38 -10.68
C ILE A 12 16.18 -20.71 -11.28
N ARG A 13 17.28 -21.28 -10.82
CA ARG A 13 17.67 -22.65 -11.16
C ARG A 13 16.66 -23.60 -10.51
N ASP A 14 15.52 -23.76 -11.15
CA ASP A 14 14.39 -24.56 -10.69
C ASP A 14 14.65 -26.06 -10.68
N ARG A 15 15.80 -26.50 -11.25
CA ARG A 15 16.20 -27.90 -11.34
C ARG A 15 16.16 -28.65 -9.98
N ASP A 16 16.45 -27.93 -8.91
CA ASP A 16 16.46 -28.51 -7.56
C ASP A 16 15.06 -28.61 -6.93
N TYR A 17 14.01 -28.07 -7.60
CA TYR A 17 12.65 -27.96 -7.06
C TYR A 17 11.56 -28.55 -7.97
N LEU A 18 11.94 -29.23 -9.05
CA LEU A 18 11.02 -29.82 -10.03
C LEU A 18 10.06 -30.85 -9.41
N ASP A 19 10.57 -31.68 -8.51
CA ASP A 19 9.80 -32.79 -7.92
C ASP A 19 8.64 -32.35 -7.03
N GLY A 20 8.64 -31.08 -6.57
CA GLY A 20 7.58 -30.54 -5.69
C GLY A 20 6.48 -29.77 -6.41
N ASN A 21 6.57 -29.61 -7.73
CA ASN A 21 5.67 -28.78 -8.53
C ASN A 21 5.49 -27.33 -7.94
N ILE A 22 6.59 -26.80 -7.41
CA ILE A 22 6.59 -25.59 -6.58
C ILE A 22 6.11 -24.38 -7.37
N LEU A 23 6.50 -24.29 -8.65
CA LEU A 23 6.09 -23.15 -9.49
C LEU A 23 4.57 -23.11 -9.67
N ASP A 24 3.93 -24.22 -10.04
CA ASP A 24 2.47 -24.27 -10.22
C ASP A 24 1.71 -23.94 -8.92
N ARG A 25 2.26 -24.39 -7.79
CA ARG A 25 1.69 -24.10 -6.48
C ARG A 25 1.85 -22.63 -6.07
N ILE A 26 2.94 -21.98 -6.45
CA ILE A 26 3.19 -20.56 -6.13
C ILE A 26 2.37 -19.63 -7.04
N VAL A 27 2.11 -19.97 -8.29
CA VAL A 27 1.37 -19.10 -9.22
C VAL A 27 -0.14 -19.21 -9.10
N THR A 28 -0.64 -20.23 -8.41
CA THR A 28 -2.08 -20.48 -8.21
C THR A 28 -2.50 -20.05 -6.81
N PRO A 29 -3.48 -19.14 -6.65
CA PRO A 29 -3.99 -18.78 -5.33
C PRO A 29 -4.75 -19.94 -4.68
N GLU A 30 -4.60 -20.11 -3.37
CA GLU A 30 -5.33 -21.13 -2.61
C GLU A 30 -6.84 -20.87 -2.61
N ARG A 31 -7.25 -19.59 -2.54
CA ARG A 31 -8.67 -19.19 -2.56
C ARG A 31 -8.86 -17.81 -3.18
N VAL A 32 -9.99 -17.65 -3.86
CA VAL A 32 -10.49 -16.38 -4.36
C VAL A 32 -11.92 -16.19 -3.88
N ILE A 33 -12.15 -15.11 -3.15
CA ILE A 33 -13.44 -14.75 -2.59
C ILE A 33 -13.93 -13.50 -3.30
N ILE A 34 -15.14 -13.54 -3.86
CA ILE A 34 -15.80 -12.42 -4.53
C ILE A 34 -17.17 -12.25 -3.90
N PHE A 35 -17.52 -11.02 -3.53
CA PHE A 35 -18.79 -10.73 -2.88
C PHE A 35 -19.35 -9.37 -3.31
N ARG A 36 -20.66 -9.19 -3.19
CA ARG A 36 -21.33 -7.90 -3.42
C ARG A 36 -21.23 -7.02 -2.18
N VAL A 37 -21.06 -5.73 -2.40
CA VAL A 37 -21.01 -4.71 -1.36
C VAL A 37 -22.09 -3.66 -1.65
N PRO A 38 -23.35 -3.87 -1.23
CA PRO A 38 -24.39 -2.87 -1.34
C PRO A 38 -24.23 -1.82 -0.24
N TRP A 39 -24.37 -0.54 -0.59
CA TRP A 39 -24.29 0.56 0.37
C TRP A 39 -25.20 1.72 -0.06
N LEU A 40 -25.52 2.61 0.88
CA LEU A 40 -26.37 3.77 0.64
C LEU A 40 -25.51 5.04 0.62
N ASP A 41 -25.70 5.89 -0.38
CA ASP A 41 -25.14 7.24 -0.36
C ASP A 41 -25.89 8.15 0.62
N ASP A 42 -25.46 9.42 0.71
CA ASP A 42 -26.09 10.38 1.60
C ASP A 42 -27.48 10.84 1.13
N ASN A 43 -27.83 10.57 -0.13
CA ASN A 43 -29.16 10.84 -0.70
C ASN A 43 -30.13 9.64 -0.52
N GLY A 44 -29.65 8.53 0.05
CA GLY A 44 -30.43 7.30 0.22
C GLY A 44 -30.48 6.40 -1.02
N SER A 45 -29.68 6.67 -2.05
CA SER A 45 -29.59 5.82 -3.24
C SER A 45 -28.73 4.59 -2.96
N VAL A 46 -29.14 3.42 -3.47
CA VAL A 46 -28.43 2.16 -3.33
C VAL A 46 -27.35 2.06 -4.40
N HIS A 47 -26.12 1.80 -3.97
CA HIS A 47 -24.99 1.47 -4.83
C HIS A 47 -24.52 0.07 -4.57
N VAL A 48 -23.90 -0.57 -5.57
CA VAL A 48 -23.35 -1.91 -5.46
C VAL A 48 -21.97 -1.94 -6.06
N ASN A 49 -20.98 -2.30 -5.25
CA ASN A 49 -19.60 -2.55 -5.67
C ASN A 49 -19.25 -4.02 -5.53
N LEU A 50 -18.14 -4.45 -6.13
CA LEU A 50 -17.58 -5.78 -5.94
C LEU A 50 -16.48 -5.75 -4.92
N GLY A 51 -16.56 -6.64 -3.94
CA GLY A 51 -15.50 -6.90 -2.97
C GLY A 51 -14.72 -8.16 -3.34
N TYR A 52 -13.42 -8.14 -3.07
CA TYR A 52 -12.50 -9.24 -3.36
C TYR A 52 -11.58 -9.50 -2.18
N ARG A 53 -11.28 -10.79 -1.93
CA ARG A 53 -10.15 -11.22 -1.11
C ARG A 53 -9.47 -12.41 -1.77
N ILE A 54 -8.18 -12.27 -2.05
CA ILE A 54 -7.32 -13.31 -2.60
C ILE A 54 -6.45 -13.81 -1.45
N GLN A 55 -6.72 -15.01 -0.98
CA GLN A 55 -5.91 -15.77 -0.05
C GLN A 55 -4.95 -16.60 -0.90
N PHE A 56 -3.73 -16.07 -1.09
CA PHE A 56 -2.89 -16.57 -2.15
C PHE A 56 -2.03 -17.75 -1.70
N ASN A 57 -1.32 -17.61 -0.60
CA ASN A 57 -0.46 -18.67 -0.07
C ASN A 57 -0.29 -18.55 1.44
N SER A 58 -0.52 -19.64 2.17
CA SER A 58 -0.44 -19.73 3.63
C SER A 58 0.70 -20.64 4.14
N ALA A 59 1.61 -21.07 3.27
CA ALA A 59 2.64 -22.07 3.63
C ALA A 59 3.52 -21.65 4.80
N ILE A 60 3.75 -20.35 4.98
CA ILE A 60 4.64 -19.83 6.05
C ILE A 60 3.88 -19.05 7.14
N GLY A 61 2.55 -18.96 7.07
CA GLY A 61 1.73 -18.28 8.08
C GLY A 61 0.40 -17.76 7.54
N PRO A 62 -0.39 -17.07 8.39
CA PRO A 62 -1.67 -16.48 7.99
C PRO A 62 -1.54 -15.60 6.77
N TYR A 63 -2.56 -15.56 5.91
CA TYR A 63 -2.56 -14.65 4.77
C TYR A 63 -2.42 -13.20 5.26
N LYS A 64 -1.57 -12.43 4.62
CA LYS A 64 -1.29 -11.04 4.99
C LYS A 64 -1.15 -10.17 3.76
N GLY A 65 -1.86 -9.04 3.75
CA GLY A 65 -1.75 -8.05 2.68
C GLY A 65 -2.88 -7.04 2.66
N GLY A 66 -2.67 -5.93 1.94
CA GLY A 66 -3.55 -4.77 1.95
C GLY A 66 -4.91 -4.96 1.29
N LEU A 67 -5.82 -4.05 1.60
CA LEU A 67 -7.08 -3.81 0.90
C LEU A 67 -6.94 -2.52 0.08
N ARG A 68 -7.31 -2.57 -1.19
CA ARG A 68 -7.28 -1.41 -2.10
C ARG A 68 -8.70 -1.00 -2.49
N PHE A 69 -9.04 0.27 -2.29
CA PHE A 69 -10.29 0.85 -2.79
C PHE A 69 -9.97 1.84 -3.91
N HIS A 70 -10.23 1.42 -5.14
CA HIS A 70 -9.94 2.22 -6.32
C HIS A 70 -10.75 1.73 -7.53
N PRO A 71 -11.25 2.59 -8.43
CA PRO A 71 -12.06 2.17 -9.59
C PRO A 71 -11.39 1.18 -10.53
N THR A 72 -10.06 1.13 -10.56
CA THR A 72 -9.30 0.19 -11.40
C THR A 72 -9.15 -1.20 -10.79
N VAL A 73 -9.66 -1.42 -9.57
CA VAL A 73 -9.58 -2.73 -8.92
C VAL A 73 -10.43 -3.74 -9.65
N ASN A 74 -9.81 -4.85 -9.98
CA ASN A 74 -10.44 -6.03 -10.56
C ASN A 74 -9.69 -7.29 -10.11
N LEU A 75 -10.25 -8.45 -10.43
CA LEU A 75 -9.68 -9.73 -10.00
C LEU A 75 -8.24 -9.94 -10.49
N SER A 76 -7.92 -9.56 -11.73
CA SER A 76 -6.58 -9.75 -12.31
C SER A 76 -5.53 -8.92 -11.58
N VAL A 77 -5.82 -7.64 -11.34
CA VAL A 77 -4.96 -6.73 -10.57
C VAL A 77 -4.69 -7.27 -9.17
N LEU A 78 -5.75 -7.72 -8.47
CA LEU A 78 -5.60 -8.22 -7.11
C LEU A 78 -4.88 -9.56 -7.03
N LYS A 79 -5.08 -10.45 -8.01
CA LYS A 79 -4.29 -11.69 -8.09
C LYS A 79 -2.80 -11.40 -8.27
N PHE A 80 -2.46 -10.48 -9.16
CA PHE A 80 -1.06 -10.08 -9.35
C PHE A 80 -0.45 -9.49 -8.08
N LEU A 81 -1.15 -8.55 -7.43
CA LEU A 81 -0.69 -7.93 -6.20
C LEU A 81 -0.59 -8.93 -5.03
N ALA A 82 -1.47 -9.93 -4.98
CA ALA A 82 -1.40 -10.99 -3.98
C ALA A 82 -0.22 -11.93 -4.22
N PHE A 83 0.09 -12.21 -5.47
CA PHE A 83 1.28 -12.95 -5.87
C PHE A 83 2.57 -12.21 -5.46
N GLU A 84 2.69 -10.92 -5.77
CA GLU A 84 3.84 -10.11 -5.29
C GLU A 84 3.95 -10.12 -3.75
N GLN A 85 2.81 -10.13 -3.05
CA GLN A 85 2.77 -10.12 -1.59
C GLN A 85 3.40 -11.38 -0.97
N ILE A 86 3.38 -12.53 -1.65
CA ILE A 86 4.02 -13.76 -1.17
C ILE A 86 5.53 -13.52 -0.98
N PHE A 87 6.18 -13.02 -2.02
CA PHE A 87 7.63 -12.78 -2.00
C PHE A 87 7.99 -11.67 -1.03
N LYS A 88 7.23 -10.58 -1.04
CA LYS A 88 7.43 -9.50 -0.08
C LYS A 88 7.41 -9.98 1.36
N ASN A 89 6.45 -10.82 1.74
CA ASN A 89 6.30 -11.31 3.10
C ASN A 89 7.37 -12.35 3.45
N SER A 90 7.71 -13.26 2.54
CA SER A 90 8.74 -14.27 2.77
C SER A 90 10.12 -13.67 3.05
N LEU A 91 10.43 -12.54 2.42
CA LEU A 91 11.71 -11.83 2.63
C LEU A 91 11.82 -11.12 3.99
N THR A 92 10.74 -11.02 4.75
CA THR A 92 10.77 -10.40 6.09
C THR A 92 11.30 -11.33 7.17
N GLY A 93 11.38 -12.65 6.92
CA GLY A 93 11.68 -13.65 7.92
C GLY A 93 10.58 -13.90 8.95
N LEU A 94 9.41 -13.25 8.78
CA LEU A 94 8.26 -13.41 9.67
C LEU A 94 7.31 -14.49 9.14
N ASN A 95 6.56 -15.11 10.04
CA ASN A 95 5.55 -16.12 9.71
C ASN A 95 4.28 -15.46 9.13
N LEU A 96 4.39 -14.96 7.90
CA LEU A 96 3.33 -14.26 7.17
C LEU A 96 3.17 -14.85 5.78
N GLY A 97 1.99 -15.37 5.51
CA GLY A 97 1.56 -15.77 4.18
C GLY A 97 1.26 -14.55 3.29
N GLY A 98 0.78 -14.77 2.08
CA GLY A 98 0.44 -13.72 1.11
C GLY A 98 -1.04 -13.64 0.81
N GLY A 99 -1.59 -12.43 0.80
CA GLY A 99 -2.96 -12.16 0.39
C GLY A 99 -3.15 -10.71 -0.05
N LYS A 100 -4.21 -10.46 -0.79
CA LYS A 100 -4.61 -9.12 -1.22
C LYS A 100 -6.12 -9.04 -1.34
N GLY A 101 -6.67 -7.86 -1.15
CA GLY A 101 -8.10 -7.65 -1.35
C GLY A 101 -8.40 -6.22 -1.76
N GLY A 102 -9.69 -5.92 -1.89
CA GLY A 102 -10.14 -4.58 -2.22
C GLY A 102 -11.48 -4.55 -2.92
N SER A 103 -11.79 -3.40 -3.48
CA SER A 103 -13.03 -3.13 -4.20
C SER A 103 -12.80 -2.09 -5.28
N ASP A 104 -13.66 -2.09 -6.30
CA ASP A 104 -13.79 -1.05 -7.33
C ASP A 104 -14.43 0.24 -6.80
N PHE A 105 -14.70 0.33 -5.51
CA PHE A 105 -15.17 1.54 -4.83
C PHE A 105 -14.15 2.66 -4.91
N ASP A 106 -14.60 3.87 -5.30
CA ASP A 106 -13.78 5.09 -5.27
C ASP A 106 -14.11 5.92 -4.02
N PRO A 107 -13.20 6.03 -3.04
CA PRO A 107 -13.43 6.86 -1.86
C PRO A 107 -13.28 8.37 -2.12
N LYS A 108 -12.76 8.78 -3.29
CA LYS A 108 -12.58 10.18 -3.61
C LYS A 108 -13.92 10.90 -3.75
N GLY A 109 -14.06 12.05 -3.08
CA GLY A 109 -15.26 12.86 -3.14
C GLY A 109 -16.45 12.29 -2.37
N LYS A 110 -16.28 11.19 -1.66
CA LYS A 110 -17.28 10.60 -0.76
C LYS A 110 -17.21 11.19 0.63
N SER A 111 -18.36 11.34 1.28
CA SER A 111 -18.43 11.74 2.69
C SER A 111 -17.90 10.64 3.61
N ASP A 112 -17.54 11.02 4.84
CA ASP A 112 -17.16 10.04 5.87
C ASP A 112 -18.28 9.03 6.18
N ASN A 113 -19.53 9.49 6.09
CA ASN A 113 -20.71 8.64 6.29
C ASN A 113 -20.87 7.61 5.16
N GLU A 114 -20.72 8.02 3.91
CA GLU A 114 -20.72 7.11 2.75
C GLU A 114 -19.60 6.07 2.84
N ILE A 115 -18.38 6.52 3.14
CA ILE A 115 -17.23 5.63 3.31
C ILE A 115 -17.43 4.67 4.47
N MET A 116 -18.00 5.14 5.59
CA MET A 116 -18.33 4.28 6.73
C MET A 116 -19.35 3.21 6.35
N LYS A 117 -20.44 3.58 5.69
CA LYS A 117 -21.49 2.64 5.24
C LYS A 117 -20.91 1.57 4.29
N PHE A 118 -20.07 2.01 3.33
CA PHE A 118 -19.38 1.10 2.43
C PHE A 118 -18.45 0.15 3.20
N CYS A 119 -17.60 0.64 4.09
CA CYS A 119 -16.68 -0.16 4.89
C CYS A 119 -17.41 -1.17 5.78
N GLN A 120 -18.54 -0.78 6.37
CA GLN A 120 -19.37 -1.67 7.17
C GLN A 120 -19.97 -2.80 6.33
N SER A 121 -20.52 -2.50 5.16
CA SER A 121 -21.05 -3.50 4.22
C SER A 121 -19.95 -4.44 3.72
N PHE A 122 -18.80 -3.91 3.32
CA PHE A 122 -17.63 -4.66 2.89
C PHE A 122 -17.15 -5.64 3.98
N MET A 123 -17.03 -5.16 5.23
CA MET A 123 -16.58 -5.99 6.34
C MET A 123 -17.63 -7.02 6.76
N THR A 124 -18.91 -6.76 6.57
CA THR A 124 -19.98 -7.75 6.87
C THR A 124 -19.75 -9.06 6.11
N GLU A 125 -19.38 -8.98 4.83
CA GLU A 125 -19.04 -10.16 4.05
C GLU A 125 -17.63 -10.68 4.36
N LEU A 126 -16.64 -9.79 4.38
CA LEU A 126 -15.24 -10.17 4.57
C LEU A 126 -14.98 -10.84 5.94
N SER A 127 -15.71 -10.45 6.99
CA SER A 127 -15.52 -10.97 8.36
C SER A 127 -15.63 -12.49 8.47
N ARG A 128 -16.30 -13.14 7.53
CA ARG A 128 -16.47 -14.61 7.50
C ARG A 128 -15.18 -15.34 7.09
N HIS A 129 -14.23 -14.62 6.51
CA HIS A 129 -13.06 -15.19 5.83
C HIS A 129 -11.74 -14.75 6.44
N ILE A 130 -11.76 -13.84 7.41
CA ILE A 130 -10.56 -13.26 8.05
C ILE A 130 -10.53 -13.56 9.54
N GLY A 131 -9.36 -13.43 10.12
CA GLY A 131 -9.13 -13.62 11.55
C GLY A 131 -7.65 -13.46 11.87
N HIS A 132 -7.32 -13.18 13.12
CA HIS A 132 -5.94 -12.91 13.55
C HIS A 132 -4.95 -14.06 13.29
N ASN A 133 -5.43 -15.30 13.21
CA ASN A 133 -4.64 -16.49 12.91
C ASN A 133 -4.91 -17.08 11.51
N THR A 134 -5.77 -16.46 10.72
CA THR A 134 -6.18 -16.97 9.40
C THR A 134 -5.77 -16.04 8.28
N ASP A 135 -6.22 -14.80 8.35
CA ASP A 135 -6.01 -13.80 7.31
C ASP A 135 -6.09 -12.40 7.92
N VAL A 136 -5.04 -11.62 7.79
CA VAL A 136 -4.91 -10.30 8.43
C VAL A 136 -4.75 -9.21 7.37
N PRO A 137 -5.84 -8.57 6.92
CA PRO A 137 -5.79 -7.45 6.01
C PRO A 137 -5.10 -6.21 6.60
N ALA A 138 -4.67 -5.31 5.71
CA ALA A 138 -4.04 -4.03 6.03
C ALA A 138 -4.56 -2.92 5.11
N GLY A 139 -4.08 -1.68 5.30
CA GLY A 139 -4.30 -0.60 4.36
C GLY A 139 -3.47 -0.72 3.07
N ASP A 140 -3.98 -0.06 2.02
CA ASP A 140 -3.35 0.13 0.71
C ASP A 140 -3.95 1.38 0.06
N ILE A 141 -3.83 1.59 -1.24
CA ILE A 141 -4.44 2.73 -1.95
C ILE A 141 -5.93 2.84 -1.63
N GLY A 142 -6.38 4.02 -1.20
CA GLY A 142 -7.78 4.29 -0.82
C GLY A 142 -8.21 3.69 0.52
N VAL A 143 -7.31 3.06 1.27
CA VAL A 143 -7.59 2.47 2.59
C VAL A 143 -6.53 2.92 3.59
N GLY A 144 -6.84 3.98 4.30
CA GLY A 144 -6.02 4.53 5.39
C GLY A 144 -6.53 4.15 6.78
N GLY A 145 -6.03 4.86 7.80
CA GLY A 145 -6.43 4.64 9.19
C GLY A 145 -7.93 4.85 9.46
N ARG A 146 -8.60 5.73 8.69
CA ARG A 146 -10.05 5.96 8.77
C ARG A 146 -10.83 4.72 8.31
N GLU A 147 -10.56 4.22 7.13
CA GLU A 147 -11.22 3.04 6.55
C GLU A 147 -10.95 1.80 7.40
N ILE A 148 -9.72 1.62 7.86
CA ILE A 148 -9.37 0.54 8.81
C ILE A 148 -10.17 0.66 10.10
N GLY A 149 -10.38 1.88 10.60
CA GLY A 149 -11.21 2.14 11.78
C GLY A 149 -12.66 1.70 11.60
N PHE A 150 -13.27 2.10 10.49
CA PHE A 150 -14.65 1.71 10.17
C PHE A 150 -14.80 0.20 10.01
N MET A 151 -13.85 -0.45 9.31
CA MET A 151 -13.86 -1.90 9.14
C MET A 151 -13.61 -2.65 10.45
N PHE A 152 -12.68 -2.20 11.29
CA PHE A 152 -12.41 -2.81 12.59
C PHE A 152 -13.61 -2.70 13.54
N GLY A 153 -14.25 -1.52 13.58
CA GLY A 153 -15.47 -1.32 14.36
C GLY A 153 -16.58 -2.26 13.95
N GLN A 154 -16.78 -2.50 12.66
CA GLN A 154 -17.77 -3.43 12.16
C GLN A 154 -17.40 -4.89 12.46
N TYR A 155 -16.15 -5.29 12.29
CA TYR A 155 -15.66 -6.62 12.64
C TYR A 155 -15.93 -6.91 14.12
N LYS A 156 -15.55 -5.97 15.01
CA LYS A 156 -15.80 -6.07 16.44
C LYS A 156 -17.28 -6.26 16.78
N ARG A 157 -18.18 -5.57 16.09
CA ARG A 157 -19.63 -5.71 16.30
C ARG A 157 -20.17 -7.08 15.86
N ILE A 158 -19.64 -7.62 14.74
CA ILE A 158 -20.12 -8.92 14.20
C ILE A 158 -19.55 -10.08 15.01
N ARG A 159 -18.26 -10.04 15.33
CA ARG A 159 -17.53 -11.17 15.95
C ARG A 159 -17.50 -11.09 17.46
N ASN A 160 -17.83 -9.93 18.06
CA ASN A 160 -17.67 -9.63 19.48
C ASN A 160 -16.23 -9.89 19.99
N GLU A 161 -15.23 -9.57 19.16
CA GLU A 161 -13.80 -9.81 19.41
C GLU A 161 -12.99 -8.52 19.24
N PHE A 162 -12.02 -8.32 20.14
CA PHE A 162 -11.02 -7.26 20.01
C PHE A 162 -9.65 -7.89 19.76
N THR A 163 -9.37 -8.23 18.50
CA THR A 163 -8.19 -9.00 18.11
C THR A 163 -7.32 -8.29 17.08
N GLY A 164 -6.15 -8.87 16.76
CA GLY A 164 -5.22 -8.41 15.75
C GLY A 164 -5.64 -8.66 14.30
N VAL A 165 -6.94 -8.72 14.00
CA VAL A 165 -7.50 -9.07 12.68
C VAL A 165 -7.15 -8.12 11.56
N LEU A 166 -6.82 -6.85 11.86
CA LEU A 166 -6.41 -5.81 10.90
C LEU A 166 -5.14 -5.13 11.39
N THR A 167 -4.23 -4.79 10.48
CA THR A 167 -3.13 -3.87 10.76
C THR A 167 -3.37 -2.48 10.15
N GLY A 168 -2.64 -1.46 10.63
CA GLY A 168 -2.88 -0.06 10.27
C GLY A 168 -3.89 0.65 11.17
N LYS A 169 -4.22 0.05 12.31
CA LYS A 169 -5.03 0.66 13.36
C LYS A 169 -4.28 1.82 14.04
N LYS A 170 -5.02 2.80 14.59
CA LYS A 170 -4.44 3.80 15.49
C LYS A 170 -4.06 3.17 16.83
N THR A 171 -3.14 3.80 17.57
CA THR A 171 -2.65 3.33 18.88
C THR A 171 -3.77 3.12 19.89
N ASP A 172 -4.76 4.00 19.90
CA ASP A 172 -5.89 3.99 20.87
C ASP A 172 -6.75 2.71 20.79
N TRP A 173 -6.66 1.96 19.69
CA TRP A 173 -7.42 0.73 19.50
C TRP A 173 -6.56 -0.42 18.95
N GLY A 174 -5.35 -0.54 19.49
CA GLY A 174 -4.47 -1.69 19.30
C GLY A 174 -3.56 -1.60 18.09
N GLY A 175 -3.26 -0.39 17.59
CA GLY A 175 -2.27 -0.15 16.55
C GLY A 175 -0.84 -0.02 17.08
N SER A 176 0.11 -0.05 16.17
CA SER A 176 1.55 0.10 16.45
C SER A 176 1.98 1.55 16.33
N LEU A 177 2.97 1.94 17.15
CA LEU A 177 3.76 3.16 16.95
C LEU A 177 4.64 3.03 15.68
N ILE A 178 5.16 4.14 15.17
CA ILE A 178 6.14 4.19 14.06
C ILE A 178 5.63 3.47 12.78
N ARG A 179 4.32 3.43 12.57
CA ARG A 179 3.73 2.82 11.37
C ARG A 179 3.78 3.74 10.14
N PRO A 180 3.54 5.07 10.26
CA PRO A 180 3.59 5.99 9.13
C PRO A 180 4.93 6.01 8.40
N GLU A 181 6.04 5.98 9.13
CA GLU A 181 7.40 6.09 8.60
C GLU A 181 7.90 4.79 7.96
N ALA A 182 7.40 3.64 8.41
CA ALA A 182 8.01 2.33 8.18
C ALA A 182 8.27 2.01 6.70
N THR A 183 7.35 2.31 5.81
CA THR A 183 7.49 1.98 4.39
C THR A 183 8.51 2.89 3.70
N GLY A 184 8.44 4.20 3.95
CA GLY A 184 9.39 5.17 3.38
C GLY A 184 10.81 4.92 3.88
N TYR A 185 10.98 4.76 5.18
CA TYR A 185 12.29 4.47 5.79
C TYR A 185 12.85 3.14 5.32
N GLY A 186 12.05 2.08 5.30
CA GLY A 186 12.47 0.76 4.84
C GLY A 186 12.93 0.75 3.39
N THR A 187 12.28 1.53 2.52
CA THR A 187 12.73 1.70 1.13
C THR A 187 14.12 2.30 1.06
N VAL A 188 14.39 3.34 1.85
CA VAL A 188 15.71 4.01 1.86
C VAL A 188 16.79 3.12 2.48
N TYR A 189 16.48 2.39 3.55
CA TYR A 189 17.41 1.40 4.11
C TYR A 189 17.77 0.31 3.11
N PHE A 190 16.80 -0.15 2.32
CA PHE A 190 17.10 -1.11 1.26
C PHE A 190 18.02 -0.54 0.18
N VAL A 191 17.80 0.73 -0.23
CA VAL A 191 18.71 1.43 -1.15
C VAL A 191 20.11 1.57 -0.56
N GLU A 192 20.23 1.86 0.73
CA GLU A 192 21.53 1.92 1.43
C GLU A 192 22.27 0.59 1.35
N GLU A 193 21.58 -0.54 1.63
CA GLU A 193 22.18 -1.87 1.51
C GLU A 193 22.58 -2.21 0.05
N MET A 194 21.76 -1.81 -0.93
CA MET A 194 22.11 -1.96 -2.35
C MET A 194 23.38 -1.17 -2.72
N LEU A 195 23.55 0.06 -2.23
CA LEU A 195 24.74 0.87 -2.48
C LEU A 195 25.99 0.26 -1.81
N LYS A 196 25.85 -0.30 -0.62
CA LYS A 196 26.95 -1.02 0.07
C LYS A 196 27.52 -2.17 -0.76
N THR A 197 26.71 -2.87 -1.55
CA THR A 197 27.20 -3.93 -2.45
C THR A 197 28.16 -3.42 -3.55
N ARG A 198 28.16 -2.11 -3.79
CA ARG A 198 29.03 -1.43 -4.74
C ARG A 198 30.12 -0.59 -4.04
N ASN A 199 30.26 -0.71 -2.73
CA ASN A 199 31.10 0.15 -1.90
C ASN A 199 30.76 1.66 -2.03
N GLU A 200 29.48 1.97 -2.22
CA GLU A 200 28.97 3.33 -2.33
C GLU A 200 28.17 3.71 -1.09
N SER A 201 28.06 5.02 -0.83
CA SER A 201 27.24 5.62 0.22
C SER A 201 26.07 6.40 -0.37
N ILE A 202 24.98 6.51 0.37
CA ILE A 202 23.83 7.34 0.03
C ILE A 202 24.14 8.84 0.22
N ALA A 203 25.06 9.17 1.12
CA ALA A 203 25.45 10.55 1.40
C ALA A 203 26.02 11.25 0.15
N GLY A 204 25.58 12.47 -0.09
CA GLY A 204 25.98 13.30 -1.23
C GLY A 204 25.32 12.93 -2.56
N LYS A 205 24.53 11.86 -2.63
CA LYS A 205 23.82 11.50 -3.87
C LYS A 205 22.59 12.38 -4.09
N VAL A 206 22.31 12.67 -5.36
CA VAL A 206 21.05 13.27 -5.79
C VAL A 206 20.00 12.18 -5.91
N ALA A 207 18.81 12.40 -5.33
CA ALA A 207 17.73 11.44 -5.34
C ALA A 207 16.48 12.02 -5.99
N THR A 208 15.88 11.23 -6.90
CA THR A 208 14.55 11.50 -7.45
C THR A 208 13.51 10.64 -6.74
N ILE A 209 12.40 11.26 -6.34
CA ILE A 209 11.30 10.59 -5.62
C ILE A 209 10.02 10.76 -6.43
N SER A 210 9.33 9.65 -6.66
CA SER A 210 7.98 9.63 -7.22
C SER A 210 6.95 9.67 -6.10
N GLY A 211 5.88 10.46 -6.32
CA GLY A 211 4.82 10.65 -5.33
C GLY A 211 5.07 11.83 -4.38
N SER A 212 4.08 12.14 -3.58
CA SER A 212 4.12 13.13 -2.49
C SER A 212 3.23 12.71 -1.31
N GLY A 213 2.78 11.47 -1.31
CA GLY A 213 2.03 10.86 -0.20
C GLY A 213 2.94 10.37 0.93
N ASN A 214 2.37 9.64 1.88
CA ASN A 214 3.06 9.16 3.09
C ASN A 214 4.42 8.51 2.79
N VAL A 215 4.49 7.53 1.90
CA VAL A 215 5.73 6.80 1.60
C VAL A 215 6.80 7.73 1.04
N ALA A 216 6.44 8.60 0.09
CA ALA A 216 7.37 9.54 -0.53
C ALA A 216 7.89 10.58 0.47
N GLN A 217 7.03 11.08 1.36
CA GLN A 217 7.41 12.04 2.40
C GLN A 217 8.44 11.45 3.36
N PHE A 218 8.20 10.24 3.88
CA PHE A 218 9.14 9.59 4.80
C PHE A 218 10.39 9.06 4.09
N ALA A 219 10.31 8.66 2.83
CA ALA A 219 11.51 8.38 2.03
C ALA A 219 12.37 9.64 1.87
N CYS A 220 11.75 10.77 1.54
CA CYS A 220 12.42 12.07 1.43
C CYS A 220 13.09 12.46 2.74
N GLU A 221 12.38 12.36 3.86
CA GLU A 221 12.90 12.64 5.20
C GLU A 221 14.12 11.78 5.53
N LYS A 222 14.04 10.47 5.31
CA LYS A 222 15.16 9.57 5.59
C LYS A 222 16.37 9.84 4.69
N LEU A 223 16.16 10.15 3.40
CA LEU A 223 17.23 10.54 2.49
C LEU A 223 17.96 11.80 2.95
N ILE A 224 17.21 12.82 3.41
CA ILE A 224 17.77 14.04 3.99
C ILE A 224 18.63 13.70 5.22
N HIS A 225 18.10 12.87 6.13
CA HIS A 225 18.82 12.45 7.35
C HIS A 225 20.12 11.69 7.04
N LEU A 226 20.19 10.96 5.94
CA LEU A 226 21.38 10.22 5.50
C LEU A 226 22.30 11.06 4.59
N GLY A 227 22.04 12.36 4.44
CA GLY A 227 22.86 13.29 3.70
C GLY A 227 22.72 13.22 2.18
N ALA A 228 21.65 12.61 1.66
CA ALA A 228 21.31 12.71 0.24
C ALA A 228 20.58 14.02 -0.06
N LYS A 229 20.49 14.37 -1.34
CA LYS A 229 19.80 15.54 -1.87
C LYS A 229 18.57 15.12 -2.67
N PRO A 230 17.38 15.02 -2.08
CA PRO A 230 16.13 14.80 -2.82
C PRO A 230 15.81 16.04 -3.65
N VAL A 231 15.47 15.86 -4.93
CA VAL A 231 15.21 16.98 -5.86
C VAL A 231 13.83 16.95 -6.50
N THR A 232 13.06 15.86 -6.36
CA THR A 232 11.73 15.76 -6.95
C THR A 232 10.70 15.19 -5.96
N LEU A 233 9.47 15.64 -6.12
CA LEU A 233 8.24 15.00 -5.62
C LEU A 233 7.17 15.13 -6.70
N SER A 234 6.19 14.23 -6.74
CA SER A 234 5.15 14.24 -7.78
C SER A 234 3.77 13.91 -7.23
N ASP A 235 2.76 14.24 -8.02
CA ASP A 235 1.41 13.68 -7.88
C ASP A 235 0.80 13.42 -9.26
N SER A 236 -0.52 13.16 -9.34
CA SER A 236 -1.18 12.86 -10.61
C SER A 236 -1.24 14.03 -11.59
N SER A 237 -0.87 15.25 -11.18
CA SER A 237 -0.83 16.43 -12.05
C SER A 237 0.55 16.69 -12.67
N GLY A 238 1.64 16.12 -12.09
CA GLY A 238 2.99 16.33 -12.55
C GLY A 238 4.01 16.21 -11.43
N TYR A 239 5.20 16.75 -11.62
CA TYR A 239 6.26 16.74 -10.62
C TYR A 239 6.95 18.09 -10.46
N ILE A 240 7.50 18.33 -9.27
CA ILE A 240 8.39 19.47 -9.01
C ILE A 240 9.84 19.03 -9.20
N TYR A 241 10.68 19.94 -9.70
CA TYR A 241 12.11 19.79 -9.71
C TYR A 241 12.77 20.96 -8.97
N ASP A 242 13.38 20.65 -7.85
CA ASP A 242 14.09 21.61 -6.99
C ASP A 242 15.59 21.30 -7.02
N PRO A 243 16.38 21.97 -7.87
CA PRO A 243 17.82 21.71 -8.03
C PRO A 243 18.63 22.01 -6.77
N GLU A 244 18.14 22.90 -5.89
CA GLU A 244 18.78 23.20 -4.60
C GLU A 244 18.54 22.10 -3.57
N GLY A 245 17.57 21.22 -3.82
CA GLY A 245 17.18 20.13 -2.94
C GLY A 245 16.02 20.49 -2.01
N ILE A 246 15.26 19.45 -1.69
CA ILE A 246 14.16 19.51 -0.72
C ILE A 246 14.77 19.39 0.68
N THR A 247 14.72 20.48 1.44
CA THR A 247 15.17 20.53 2.84
C THR A 247 14.09 20.02 3.79
N SER A 248 14.42 19.79 5.06
CA SER A 248 13.44 19.41 6.09
C SER A 248 12.31 20.45 6.22
N GLU A 249 12.62 21.74 6.13
CA GLU A 249 11.62 22.81 6.16
C GLU A 249 10.68 22.76 4.95
N LYS A 250 11.23 22.57 3.75
CA LYS A 250 10.44 22.41 2.52
C LYS A 250 9.58 21.16 2.56
N LEU A 251 10.07 20.06 3.15
CA LEU A 251 9.31 18.82 3.36
C LEU A 251 8.16 19.02 4.35
N GLU A 252 8.35 19.76 5.43
CA GLU A 252 7.26 20.07 6.37
C GLU A 252 6.14 20.86 5.70
N PHE A 253 6.47 21.74 4.75
CA PHE A 253 5.44 22.37 3.93
C PHE A 253 4.65 21.35 3.10
N VAL A 254 5.33 20.36 2.50
CA VAL A 254 4.65 19.30 1.73
C VAL A 254 3.75 18.46 2.63
N LYS A 255 4.19 18.09 3.84
CA LYS A 255 3.37 17.35 4.81
C LYS A 255 2.07 18.10 5.13
N LYS A 256 2.17 19.39 5.50
CA LYS A 256 1.01 20.25 5.76
C LYS A 256 0.10 20.41 4.53
N LEU A 257 0.69 20.58 3.35
CA LEU A 257 -0.06 20.67 2.10
C LEU A 257 -0.89 19.41 1.85
N LYS A 258 -0.33 18.23 2.16
CA LYS A 258 -0.98 16.93 1.93
C LYS A 258 -1.94 16.48 3.03
N GLU A 259 -2.04 17.18 4.15
CA GLU A 259 -3.15 17.05 5.09
C GLU A 259 -4.48 17.36 4.41
N ASN A 260 -4.49 18.30 3.45
CA ASN A 260 -5.60 18.49 2.52
C ASN A 260 -5.43 17.55 1.31
N SER A 261 -6.21 16.49 1.24
CA SER A 261 -6.13 15.48 0.18
C SER A 261 -6.36 16.01 -1.25
N SER A 262 -6.98 17.18 -1.41
CA SER A 262 -7.19 17.82 -2.71
C SER A 262 -6.05 18.73 -3.16
N ALA A 263 -5.12 19.08 -2.26
CA ALA A 263 -4.01 19.97 -2.59
C ALA A 263 -2.98 19.31 -3.51
N ARG A 264 -2.45 20.08 -4.45
CA ARG A 264 -1.52 19.61 -5.49
C ARG A 264 -0.08 20.02 -5.17
N ILE A 265 0.88 19.20 -5.63
CA ILE A 265 2.31 19.49 -5.41
C ILE A 265 2.78 20.76 -6.16
N SER A 266 2.03 21.22 -7.16
CA SER A 266 2.28 22.47 -7.85
C SER A 266 2.30 23.70 -6.92
N GLU A 267 1.63 23.65 -5.76
CA GLU A 267 1.69 24.72 -4.75
C GLU A 267 3.09 24.87 -4.13
N TYR A 268 3.85 23.77 -4.03
CA TYR A 268 5.26 23.81 -3.65
C TYR A 268 6.07 24.63 -4.66
N ALA A 269 5.89 24.36 -5.95
CA ALA A 269 6.61 25.06 -7.01
C ALA A 269 6.34 26.57 -6.99
N LYS A 270 5.09 26.98 -6.78
CA LYS A 270 4.73 28.38 -6.62
C LYS A 270 5.39 29.03 -5.41
N LYS A 271 5.39 28.34 -4.26
CA LYS A 271 5.94 28.89 -3.01
C LYS A 271 7.45 29.05 -3.04
N TYR A 272 8.17 28.10 -3.62
CA TYR A 272 9.64 28.09 -3.62
C TYR A 272 10.26 28.52 -4.95
N ASN A 273 9.43 28.96 -5.91
CA ASN A 273 9.82 29.41 -7.25
C ASN A 273 10.73 28.39 -7.96
N VAL A 274 10.29 27.15 -8.03
CA VAL A 274 10.97 26.05 -8.71
C VAL A 274 10.10 25.48 -9.83
N ASP A 275 10.70 24.68 -10.71
CA ASP A 275 9.99 24.12 -11.87
C ASP A 275 8.89 23.15 -11.46
N PHE A 276 7.71 23.29 -12.10
CA PHE A 276 6.65 22.30 -12.11
C PHE A 276 6.45 21.79 -13.54
N ILE A 277 6.60 20.50 -13.73
CA ILE A 277 6.48 19.84 -15.03
C ILE A 277 5.16 19.07 -15.07
N GLU A 278 4.17 19.70 -15.71
CA GLU A 278 2.80 19.20 -15.77
C GLU A 278 2.71 17.93 -16.63
N GLY A 279 1.89 16.97 -16.21
CA GLY A 279 1.56 15.76 -16.96
C GLY A 279 2.71 14.78 -17.17
N LYS A 280 3.87 15.00 -16.53
CA LYS A 280 5.04 14.12 -16.63
C LYS A 280 5.40 13.51 -15.28
N THR A 281 6.21 12.46 -15.34
CA THR A 281 6.79 11.76 -14.19
C THR A 281 8.28 12.12 -14.04
N PRO A 282 8.87 12.02 -12.84
CA PRO A 282 10.25 12.43 -12.59
C PRO A 282 11.33 11.43 -13.08
N TRP A 283 10.96 10.45 -13.90
CA TRP A 283 11.87 9.46 -14.52
C TRP A 283 11.65 9.35 -16.02
#